data_614536b2fa22fd07a96a5263a0883861
#
_entry.id   614536b2fa22fd07a96a5263a0883861
#
_cell.length_a   1.000
_cell.length_b   1.000
_cell.length_c   1.000
_cell.angle_alpha   90.00
_cell.angle_beta   90.00
_cell.angle_gamma   90.00
#
_symmetry.space_group_name_H-M   'P 1'
#
loop_
_entity.id
_entity.type
_entity.pdbx_description
1 polymer ?
#
loop_
_entity_poly.entity_id
_entity_poly.type
_entity_poly.pdbx_seq_one_letter_code
_entity_poly.pdbx_strand_id
1 'polypeptide(L)'
;DLYQNYGDLPIVTNTLPDDQTVLTEASKRFPRNEVARFILSDLDKALEMMPEQFESRHTRINRNCVLLLKSRVALYEGTFLKYFKGTPFVPQGEGWPGAQKEYSASYQYPLGGIDEEINWFLDQAITS
;
A
#
# COMPACT_ATOMS: atom_id res chain seq x y z
N ASP A 1 -7.26 -3.87 -7.01
CA ASP A 1 -8.73 -3.72 -6.94
C ASP A 1 -9.26 -3.57 -5.51
N LEU A 2 -8.94 -4.49 -4.57
CA LEU A 2 -9.42 -4.40 -3.18
C LEU A 2 -8.96 -3.10 -2.50
N TYR A 3 -7.70 -2.76 -2.63
CA TYR A 3 -7.13 -1.54 -2.07
C TYR A 3 -7.83 -0.27 -2.59
N GLN A 4 -8.15 -0.19 -3.88
CA GLN A 4 -8.85 0.97 -4.45
C GLN A 4 -10.29 1.11 -3.92
N ASN A 5 -10.96 -0.03 -3.67
CA ASN A 5 -12.35 -0.05 -3.25
C ASN A 5 -12.54 0.12 -1.73
N TYR A 6 -11.63 -0.41 -0.93
CA TYR A 6 -11.77 -0.50 0.52
C TYR A 6 -10.74 0.30 1.31
N GLY A 7 -9.61 0.67 0.70
CA GLY A 7 -8.52 1.40 1.37
C GLY A 7 -7.81 0.56 2.42
N ASP A 8 -8.28 0.66 3.66
CA ASP A 8 -7.71 -0.08 4.80
C ASP A 8 -8.01 -1.58 4.68
N LEU A 9 -6.97 -2.40 4.62
CA LEU A 9 -7.06 -3.86 4.42
C LEU A 9 -6.14 -4.62 5.37
N PRO A 10 -6.49 -5.87 5.73
CA PRO A 10 -5.54 -6.77 6.37
C PRO A 10 -4.45 -7.18 5.39
N ILE A 11 -3.21 -7.26 5.90
CA ILE A 11 -2.06 -7.76 5.16
C ILE A 11 -1.75 -9.16 5.69
N VAL A 12 -1.98 -10.18 4.87
CA VAL A 12 -1.76 -11.59 5.23
C VAL A 12 -0.68 -12.15 4.32
N THR A 13 0.47 -12.53 4.91
CA THR A 13 1.64 -13.02 4.19
C THR A 13 1.88 -14.52 4.33
N ASN A 14 1.16 -15.17 5.24
CA ASN A 14 1.30 -16.59 5.54
C ASN A 14 -0.04 -17.32 5.48
N THR A 15 0.01 -18.62 5.27
CA THR A 15 -1.18 -19.48 5.43
C THR A 15 -1.63 -19.47 6.89
N LEU A 16 -2.91 -19.28 7.11
CA LEU A 16 -3.48 -19.22 8.45
C LEU A 16 -4.12 -20.57 8.81
N PRO A 17 -3.93 -21.06 10.06
CA PRO A 17 -4.67 -22.20 10.56
C PRO A 17 -6.14 -21.86 10.76
N ASP A 18 -7.00 -22.86 10.83
CA ASP A 18 -8.41 -22.71 11.17
C ASP A 18 -8.56 -22.54 12.70
N ASP A 19 -8.12 -21.38 13.19
CA ASP A 19 -8.19 -20.99 14.59
C ASP A 19 -8.77 -19.57 14.67
N GLN A 20 -9.85 -19.42 15.44
CA GLN A 20 -10.57 -18.14 15.53
C GLN A 20 -9.69 -17.00 16.05
N THR A 21 -8.82 -17.26 17.01
CA THR A 21 -7.94 -16.22 17.59
C THR A 21 -6.95 -15.74 16.56
N VAL A 22 -6.30 -16.67 15.85
CA VAL A 22 -5.31 -16.35 14.79
C VAL A 22 -5.97 -15.61 13.64
N LEU A 23 -7.16 -16.08 13.21
CA LEU A 23 -7.91 -15.42 12.14
C LEU A 23 -8.38 -14.01 12.52
N THR A 24 -8.79 -13.81 13.78
CA THR A 24 -9.20 -12.49 14.28
C THR A 24 -8.02 -11.52 14.29
N GLU A 25 -6.85 -11.94 14.75
CA GLU A 25 -5.63 -11.13 14.73
C GLU A 25 -5.20 -10.79 13.30
N ALA A 26 -5.19 -11.78 12.40
CA ALA A 26 -4.80 -11.59 11.00
C ALA A 26 -5.80 -10.72 10.21
N SER A 27 -7.03 -10.58 10.70
CA SER A 27 -8.08 -9.75 10.05
C SER A 27 -8.02 -8.27 10.44
N LYS A 28 -7.08 -7.86 11.30
CA LYS A 28 -6.87 -6.45 11.64
C LYS A 28 -6.47 -5.67 10.39
N ARG A 29 -7.16 -4.55 10.14
CA ARG A 29 -6.90 -3.73 8.95
C ARG A 29 -5.74 -2.78 9.19
N PHE A 30 -4.83 -2.74 8.26
CA PHE A 30 -3.78 -1.73 8.19
C PHE A 30 -4.32 -0.47 7.50
N PRO A 31 -3.82 0.73 7.89
CA PRO A 31 -4.12 1.96 7.18
C PRO A 31 -3.76 1.87 5.70
N ARG A 32 -4.51 2.58 4.86
CA ARG A 32 -4.38 2.49 3.40
C ARG A 32 -2.97 2.75 2.87
N ASN A 33 -2.26 3.71 3.44
CA ASN A 33 -0.89 4.00 3.04
C ASN A 33 0.09 2.86 3.37
N GLU A 34 -0.13 2.13 4.48
CA GLU A 34 0.64 0.92 4.80
C GLU A 34 0.36 -0.20 3.79
N VAL A 35 -0.89 -0.36 3.37
CA VAL A 35 -1.25 -1.31 2.31
C VAL A 35 -0.56 -0.94 0.99
N ALA A 36 -0.56 0.35 0.64
CA ALA A 36 0.15 0.83 -0.54
C ALA A 36 1.66 0.59 -0.46
N ARG A 37 2.30 0.88 0.70
CA ARG A 37 3.71 0.58 0.95
C ARG A 37 4.02 -0.91 0.79
N PHE A 38 3.16 -1.77 1.29
CA PHE A 38 3.29 -3.20 1.13
C PHE A 38 3.25 -3.61 -0.36
N ILE A 39 2.31 -3.06 -1.14
CA ILE A 39 2.24 -3.30 -2.59
C ILE A 39 3.53 -2.85 -3.29
N LEU A 40 4.05 -1.66 -2.96
CA LEU A 40 5.31 -1.17 -3.55
C LEU A 40 6.49 -2.08 -3.19
N SER A 41 6.57 -2.54 -1.92
CA SER A 41 7.61 -3.47 -1.47
C SER A 41 7.56 -4.82 -2.21
N ASP A 42 6.37 -5.35 -2.47
CA ASP A 42 6.22 -6.59 -3.23
C ASP A 42 6.61 -6.42 -4.71
N LEU A 43 6.31 -5.26 -5.29
CA LEU A 43 6.77 -4.93 -6.65
C LEU A 43 8.30 -4.78 -6.72
N ASP A 44 8.94 -4.22 -5.69
CA ASP A 44 10.40 -4.15 -5.60
C ASP A 44 11.03 -5.55 -5.52
N LYS A 45 10.49 -6.44 -4.70
CA LYS A 45 10.93 -7.84 -4.67
C LYS A 45 10.75 -8.54 -6.02
N ALA A 46 9.65 -8.27 -6.71
CA ALA A 46 9.44 -8.80 -8.05
C ALA A 46 10.50 -8.30 -9.04
N LEU A 47 10.89 -7.01 -8.96
CA LEU A 47 11.96 -6.45 -9.79
C LEU A 47 13.32 -7.09 -9.53
N GLU A 48 13.65 -7.42 -8.27
CA GLU A 48 14.88 -8.12 -7.90
C GLU A 48 14.94 -9.54 -8.49
N MET A 49 13.79 -10.20 -8.59
CA MET A 49 13.68 -11.58 -9.11
C MET A 49 13.59 -11.65 -10.64
N MET A 50 13.32 -10.54 -11.32
CA MET A 50 13.16 -10.51 -12.77
C MET A 50 14.49 -10.32 -13.50
N PRO A 51 14.73 -11.03 -14.64
CA PRO A 51 15.91 -10.81 -15.46
C PRO A 51 15.90 -9.39 -16.06
N GLU A 52 17.10 -8.81 -16.23
CA GLU A 52 17.26 -7.48 -16.83
C GLU A 52 16.94 -7.46 -18.33
N GLN A 53 17.19 -8.56 -19.03
CA GLN A 53 17.00 -8.66 -20.47
C GLN A 53 15.65 -9.28 -20.84
N PHE A 54 15.04 -8.73 -21.88
CA PHE A 54 13.78 -9.22 -22.42
C PHE A 54 13.98 -10.47 -23.27
N GLU A 55 13.06 -11.43 -23.12
CA GLU A 55 12.88 -12.45 -24.16
C GLU A 55 12.28 -11.79 -25.44
N SER A 56 12.80 -12.19 -26.59
CA SER A 56 12.50 -11.59 -27.89
C SER A 56 11.03 -11.58 -28.35
N ARG A 57 10.15 -12.29 -27.64
CA ARG A 57 8.72 -12.43 -28.01
C ARG A 57 7.76 -11.52 -27.25
N HIS A 58 8.19 -10.78 -26.25
CA HIS A 58 7.37 -9.85 -25.45
C HIS A 58 6.01 -10.40 -24.95
N THR A 59 5.91 -11.71 -24.77
CA THR A 59 4.66 -12.38 -24.36
C THR A 59 4.49 -12.48 -22.86
N ARG A 60 5.51 -12.10 -22.09
CA ARG A 60 5.51 -12.15 -20.62
C ARG A 60 5.62 -10.75 -20.03
N ILE A 61 5.14 -10.61 -18.79
CA ILE A 61 5.34 -9.41 -17.98
C ILE A 61 6.85 -9.20 -17.79
N ASN A 62 7.31 -7.99 -18.01
CA ASN A 62 8.71 -7.60 -17.91
C ASN A 62 8.91 -6.52 -16.83
N ARG A 63 10.17 -6.17 -16.54
CA ARG A 63 10.53 -5.17 -15.53
C ARG A 63 9.82 -3.82 -15.77
N ASN A 64 9.70 -3.38 -17.02
CA ASN A 64 9.05 -2.10 -17.33
C ASN A 64 7.56 -2.11 -16.98
N CYS A 65 6.87 -3.25 -17.14
CA CYS A 65 5.48 -3.39 -16.70
C CYS A 65 5.35 -3.28 -15.18
N VAL A 66 6.30 -3.84 -14.43
CA VAL A 66 6.31 -3.76 -12.96
C VAL A 66 6.61 -2.33 -12.51
N LEU A 67 7.60 -1.66 -13.12
CA LEU A 67 7.94 -0.26 -12.83
C LEU A 67 6.75 0.67 -13.12
N LEU A 68 6.08 0.47 -14.26
CA LEU A 68 4.89 1.25 -14.62
C LEU A 68 3.75 1.03 -13.62
N LEU A 69 3.53 -0.22 -13.16
CA LEU A 69 2.54 -0.50 -12.14
C LEU A 69 2.91 0.13 -10.80
N LYS A 70 4.19 0.06 -10.41
CA LYS A 70 4.73 0.70 -9.20
C LYS A 70 4.48 2.20 -9.22
N SER A 71 4.88 2.88 -10.31
CA SER A 71 4.64 4.32 -10.51
C SER A 71 3.15 4.66 -10.40
N ARG A 72 2.30 3.87 -11.03
CA ARG A 72 0.84 4.07 -11.00
C ARG A 72 0.24 3.92 -9.59
N VAL A 73 0.65 2.90 -8.83
CA VAL A 73 0.18 2.69 -7.44
C VAL A 73 0.65 3.83 -6.55
N ALA A 74 1.91 4.22 -6.66
CA ALA A 74 2.49 5.31 -5.88
C ALA A 74 1.82 6.66 -6.19
N LEU A 75 1.60 6.97 -7.46
CA LEU A 75 0.89 8.19 -7.87
C LEU A 75 -0.55 8.21 -7.36
N TYR A 76 -1.24 7.07 -7.44
CA TYR A 76 -2.62 6.95 -6.94
C TYR A 76 -2.69 7.23 -5.44
N GLU A 77 -1.83 6.62 -4.62
CA GLU A 77 -1.85 6.85 -3.19
C GLU A 77 -1.42 8.27 -2.82
N GLY A 78 -0.34 8.79 -3.40
CA GLY A 78 0.12 10.16 -3.14
C GLY A 78 -0.95 11.20 -3.47
N THR A 79 -1.62 11.07 -4.59
CA THR A 79 -2.72 11.97 -4.97
C THR A 79 -3.95 11.76 -4.11
N PHE A 80 -4.30 10.54 -3.75
CA PHE A 80 -5.43 10.25 -2.87
C PHE A 80 -5.23 10.88 -1.49
N LEU A 81 -4.08 10.66 -0.86
CA LEU A 81 -3.75 11.28 0.44
C LEU A 81 -3.82 12.80 0.37
N LYS A 82 -3.33 13.39 -0.72
CA LYS A 82 -3.35 14.85 -0.93
C LYS A 82 -4.77 15.41 -1.03
N TYR A 83 -5.62 14.79 -1.85
CA TYR A 83 -6.98 15.30 -2.10
C TYR A 83 -7.96 15.01 -0.96
N PHE A 84 -7.75 13.91 -0.23
CA PHE A 84 -8.63 13.51 0.88
C PHE A 84 -8.03 13.81 2.26
N LYS A 85 -6.96 14.60 2.33
CA LYS A 85 -6.35 15.04 3.59
C LYS A 85 -7.40 15.62 4.55
N GLY A 86 -7.39 15.14 5.79
CA GLY A 86 -8.33 15.59 6.84
C GLY A 86 -9.71 14.95 6.79
N THR A 87 -10.01 14.11 5.81
CA THR A 87 -11.30 13.41 5.69
C THR A 87 -11.25 12.01 6.30
N PRO A 88 -12.42 11.36 6.52
CA PRO A 88 -12.47 9.98 7.05
C PRO A 88 -11.79 8.93 6.17
N PHE A 89 -11.44 9.25 4.94
CA PHE A 89 -10.86 8.33 3.96
C PHE A 89 -9.35 8.13 4.11
N VAL A 90 -8.70 8.95 4.93
CA VAL A 90 -7.25 8.88 5.16
C VAL A 90 -6.94 8.69 6.64
N PRO A 91 -5.83 8.00 6.99
CA PRO A 91 -5.42 7.86 8.38
C PRO A 91 -5.29 9.21 9.09
N GLN A 92 -5.68 9.27 10.36
CA GLN A 92 -5.70 10.49 11.17
C GLN A 92 -6.64 11.61 10.67
N GLY A 93 -7.41 11.39 9.62
CA GLY A 93 -8.46 12.30 9.18
C GLY A 93 -9.65 12.30 10.14
N GLU A 94 -10.39 13.39 10.15
CA GLU A 94 -11.57 13.53 11.00
C GLU A 94 -12.61 12.43 10.67
N GLY A 95 -12.96 11.63 11.67
CA GLY A 95 -13.90 10.52 11.50
C GLY A 95 -13.30 9.27 10.84
N TRP A 96 -11.98 9.18 10.70
CA TRP A 96 -11.34 7.95 10.20
C TRP A 96 -11.72 6.73 11.05
N PRO A 97 -12.26 5.65 10.44
CA PRO A 97 -12.73 4.47 11.19
C PRO A 97 -11.64 3.76 12.00
N GLY A 98 -10.37 3.86 11.55
CA GLY A 98 -9.23 3.28 12.26
C GLY A 98 -8.96 3.91 13.62
N ALA A 99 -9.35 5.18 13.83
CA ALA A 99 -9.21 5.85 15.11
C ALA A 99 -10.06 5.21 16.22
N GLN A 100 -11.13 4.49 15.86
CA GLN A 100 -12.02 3.80 16.81
C GLN A 100 -11.59 2.37 17.13
N LYS A 101 -10.52 1.90 16.50
CA LYS A 101 -9.97 0.55 16.70
C LYS A 101 -8.73 0.62 17.59
N GLU A 102 -8.72 -0.13 18.67
CA GLU A 102 -7.62 -0.16 19.63
C GLU A 102 -6.25 -0.36 18.95
N TYR A 103 -6.19 -1.26 17.96
CA TYR A 103 -4.95 -1.61 17.25
C TYR A 103 -4.46 -0.53 16.25
N SER A 104 -5.27 0.46 15.89
CA SER A 104 -4.91 1.53 14.94
C SER A 104 -5.16 2.95 15.48
N ALA A 105 -5.75 3.09 16.67
CA ALA A 105 -6.03 4.39 17.27
C ALA A 105 -4.78 5.26 17.47
N SER A 106 -3.63 4.63 17.77
CA SER A 106 -2.33 5.29 17.96
C SER A 106 -1.46 5.33 16.71
N TYR A 107 -2.03 5.05 15.55
CA TYR A 107 -1.27 5.04 14.30
C TYR A 107 -0.55 6.36 14.04
N GLN A 108 0.72 6.26 13.64
CA GLN A 108 1.53 7.40 13.20
C GLN A 108 2.09 7.11 11.81
N TYR A 109 2.13 8.13 10.96
CA TYR A 109 2.76 8.01 9.65
C TYR A 109 4.26 7.70 9.80
N PRO A 110 4.81 6.78 8.99
CA PRO A 110 6.22 6.37 9.09
C PRO A 110 7.22 7.52 9.00
N LEU A 111 6.89 8.57 8.26
CA LEU A 111 7.75 9.74 8.04
C LEU A 111 7.36 10.95 8.91
N GLY A 112 6.46 10.77 9.88
CA GLY A 112 6.09 11.79 10.86
C GLY A 112 4.80 12.54 10.54
N GLY A 113 4.34 12.57 9.29
CA GLY A 113 3.12 13.26 8.91
C GLY A 113 2.57 12.86 7.55
N ILE A 114 1.33 13.31 7.27
CA ILE A 114 0.69 13.01 5.99
C ILE A 114 1.39 13.72 4.81
N ASP A 115 1.96 14.89 5.02
CA ASP A 115 2.59 15.64 3.93
C ASP A 115 3.92 14.99 3.52
N GLU A 116 4.70 14.49 4.47
CA GLU A 116 5.90 13.71 4.22
C GLU A 116 5.56 12.39 3.53
N GLU A 117 4.46 11.75 3.91
CA GLU A 117 3.97 10.53 3.28
C GLU A 117 3.52 10.78 1.84
N ILE A 118 2.80 11.86 1.57
CA ILE A 118 2.40 12.29 0.22
C ILE A 118 3.64 12.48 -0.66
N ASN A 119 4.62 13.25 -0.17
CA ASN A 119 5.84 13.52 -0.93
C ASN A 119 6.60 12.23 -1.23
N TRP A 120 6.72 11.34 -0.25
CA TRP A 120 7.36 10.05 -0.45
C TRP A 120 6.70 9.21 -1.55
N PHE A 121 5.36 9.12 -1.57
CA PHE A 121 4.65 8.39 -2.63
C PHE A 121 4.83 9.04 -4.00
N LEU A 122 4.80 10.37 -4.08
CA LEU A 122 5.02 11.08 -5.35
C LEU A 122 6.46 10.88 -5.85
N ASP A 123 7.45 10.89 -4.95
CA ASP A 123 8.84 10.58 -5.29
C ASP A 123 9.00 9.14 -5.79
N GLN A 124 8.34 8.17 -5.14
CA GLN A 124 8.30 6.79 -5.64
C GLN A 124 7.70 6.71 -7.05
N ALA A 125 6.67 7.50 -7.34
CA ALA A 125 6.05 7.51 -8.67
C ALA A 125 6.97 8.08 -9.75
N ILE A 126 7.79 9.07 -9.42
CA ILE A 126 8.73 9.72 -10.36
C ILE A 126 9.97 8.85 -10.59
N THR A 127 10.45 8.16 -9.56
CA THR A 127 11.69 7.37 -9.60
C THR A 127 11.50 5.95 -10.11
N SER A 128 10.28 5.52 -10.26
CA SER A 128 9.94 4.22 -10.86
C SER A 128 9.81 4.36 -12.35
#